data_a884d60c3f779bab11078a0b3e01cba2
#
_entry.id   a884d60c3f779bab11078a0b3e01cba2
#
_cell.length_a   1.000
_cell.length_b   1.000
_cell.length_c   1.000
_cell.angle_alpha   90.00
_cell.angle_beta   90.00
_cell.angle_gamma   90.00
#
_symmetry.space_group_name_H-M   'P 1'
#
loop_
_entity.id
_entity.type
_entity.pdbx_description
1 polymer ?
#
loop_
_entity_poly.entity_id
_entity_poly.type
_entity_poly.pdbx_seq_one_letter_code
_entity_poly.pdbx_strand_id
1 'polypeptide(L)'
;MSVFLERCDRIRTAEMLERVYLDNSATTPVDPAVLEAMLPYLTDKFGNASSIHHFGQEARAAVDRARHQVASLINARPNEIVFTSGGTESNNLAVRGLINALIYGASGPNRYSGCHIITSQIEHPAVKNVCESLEKKGC
;
A
#
# COMPACT_ATOMS: atom_id res chain seq x y z
N MET A 1 -34.71 42.27 25.31
CA MET A 1 -33.43 41.56 25.58
C MET A 1 -33.58 40.02 25.43
N SER A 2 -34.76 39.45 25.70
CA SER A 2 -35.07 38.01 25.53
C SER A 2 -35.04 37.51 24.10
N VAL A 3 -35.63 38.20 23.15
CA VAL A 3 -35.76 37.79 21.72
C VAL A 3 -34.41 37.75 21.00
N PHE A 4 -33.41 38.51 21.45
CA PHE A 4 -32.07 38.53 20.86
C PHE A 4 -31.24 37.32 21.26
N LEU A 5 -31.44 36.80 22.49
CA LEU A 5 -30.76 35.61 22.99
C LEU A 5 -31.31 34.32 22.32
N GLU A 6 -32.62 34.22 22.14
CA GLU A 6 -33.24 33.10 21.42
C GLU A 6 -32.81 33.02 19.93
N ARG A 7 -32.51 34.18 19.33
CA ARG A 7 -32.03 34.24 17.95
C ARG A 7 -30.54 33.84 17.82
N CYS A 8 -29.75 34.13 18.87
CA CYS A 8 -28.35 33.64 18.95
C CYS A 8 -28.27 32.14 19.19
N ASP A 9 -29.18 31.57 19.99
CA ASP A 9 -29.22 30.14 20.23
C ASP A 9 -29.67 29.34 18.97
N ARG A 10 -30.59 29.91 18.16
CA ARG A 10 -30.95 29.32 16.85
C ARG A 10 -29.82 29.36 15.83
N ILE A 11 -28.88 30.30 15.94
CA ILE A 11 -27.69 30.34 15.09
C ILE A 11 -26.62 29.37 15.59
N ARG A 12 -26.62 29.01 16.88
CA ARG A 12 -25.73 27.98 17.46
C ARG A 12 -26.19 26.56 17.18
N THR A 13 -27.48 26.33 16.91
CA THR A 13 -28.06 25.09 16.42
C THR A 13 -28.18 25.05 14.89
N ALA A 14 -27.59 26.02 14.17
CA ALA A 14 -27.31 25.85 12.76
C ALA A 14 -26.44 24.61 12.62
N GLU A 15 -27.10 23.53 12.17
CA GLU A 15 -26.60 22.24 11.85
C GLU A 15 -25.10 22.33 11.52
N MET A 16 -24.25 21.71 12.32
CA MET A 16 -22.87 21.47 11.91
C MET A 16 -23.00 20.70 10.61
N LEU A 17 -22.81 21.40 9.50
CA LEU A 17 -22.78 20.76 8.17
C LEU A 17 -21.86 19.55 8.32
N GLU A 18 -22.46 18.38 8.29
CA GLU A 18 -21.71 17.12 8.38
C GLU A 18 -20.67 17.15 7.26
N ARG A 19 -19.40 17.12 7.63
CA ARG A 19 -18.31 17.15 6.65
C ARG A 19 -18.32 15.82 5.93
N VAL A 20 -18.69 15.85 4.67
CA VAL A 20 -18.68 14.67 3.81
C VAL A 20 -17.33 14.57 3.13
N TYR A 21 -16.62 13.46 3.37
CA TYR A 21 -15.37 13.14 2.69
C TYR A 21 -15.66 12.35 1.43
N LEU A 22 -15.28 12.90 0.26
CA LEU A 22 -15.58 12.32 -1.06
C LEU A 22 -14.33 11.84 -1.81
N ASP A 23 -13.15 11.94 -1.23
CA ASP A 23 -11.88 11.55 -1.87
C ASP A 23 -11.39 10.17 -1.39
N ASN A 24 -12.29 9.19 -1.40
CA ASN A 24 -11.99 7.83 -0.95
C ASN A 24 -10.99 7.09 -1.86
N SER A 25 -10.73 7.61 -3.06
CA SER A 25 -9.68 7.10 -3.94
C SER A 25 -8.27 7.44 -3.45
N ALA A 26 -8.11 8.54 -2.71
CA ALA A 26 -6.84 8.93 -2.13
C ALA A 26 -6.55 8.17 -0.83
N THR A 27 -7.53 8.12 0.07
CA THR A 27 -7.40 7.40 1.36
C THR A 27 -8.77 7.12 1.97
N THR A 28 -8.82 6.18 2.89
CA THR A 28 -10.02 5.84 3.68
C THR A 28 -9.66 5.74 5.15
N PRO A 29 -10.62 5.91 6.07
CA PRO A 29 -10.42 5.57 7.47
C PRO A 29 -10.01 4.10 7.63
N VAL A 30 -9.20 3.81 8.63
CA VAL A 30 -8.92 2.42 9.01
C VAL A 30 -10.18 1.82 9.65
N ASP A 31 -10.57 0.63 9.20
CA ASP A 31 -11.67 -0.10 9.81
C ASP A 31 -11.38 -0.37 11.30
N PRO A 32 -12.34 -0.16 12.21
CA PRO A 32 -12.13 -0.36 13.65
C PRO A 32 -11.63 -1.77 14.00
N ALA A 33 -12.13 -2.81 13.34
CA ALA A 33 -11.69 -4.19 13.58
C ALA A 33 -10.24 -4.41 13.12
N VAL A 34 -9.82 -3.74 12.04
CA VAL A 34 -8.44 -3.75 11.57
C VAL A 34 -7.52 -3.02 12.56
N LEU A 35 -7.95 -1.85 13.05
CA LEU A 35 -7.20 -1.11 14.07
C LEU A 35 -6.99 -1.94 15.35
N GLU A 36 -8.05 -2.58 15.84
CA GLU A 36 -7.98 -3.46 17.01
C GLU A 36 -6.99 -4.61 16.79
N ALA A 37 -7.01 -5.23 15.61
CA ALA A 37 -6.07 -6.31 15.26
C ALA A 37 -4.61 -5.83 15.16
N MET A 38 -4.37 -4.57 14.82
CA MET A 38 -3.03 -3.98 14.69
C MET A 38 -2.43 -3.55 16.03
N LEU A 39 -3.24 -3.04 16.96
CA LEU A 39 -2.78 -2.45 18.23
C LEU A 39 -1.78 -3.30 19.01
N PRO A 40 -1.96 -4.62 19.19
CA PRO A 40 -1.01 -5.46 19.92
C PRO A 40 0.41 -5.45 19.33
N TYR A 41 0.54 -5.28 18.00
CA TYR A 41 1.83 -5.24 17.32
C TYR A 41 2.51 -3.87 17.37
N LEU A 42 1.78 -2.84 17.77
CA LEU A 42 2.33 -1.50 18.02
C LEU A 42 2.73 -1.29 19.50
N THR A 43 2.33 -2.19 20.39
CA THR A 43 2.52 -2.09 21.85
C THR A 43 3.27 -3.29 22.41
N ASP A 44 2.61 -4.40 22.60
CA ASP A 44 3.12 -5.55 23.37
C ASP A 44 3.96 -6.53 22.51
N LYS A 45 3.60 -6.68 21.23
CA LYS A 45 4.18 -7.65 20.29
C LYS A 45 5.11 -6.98 19.27
N PHE A 46 5.99 -6.12 19.73
CA PHE A 46 6.87 -5.27 18.93
C PHE A 46 8.14 -5.96 18.40
N GLY A 47 8.27 -7.26 18.57
CA GLY A 47 9.47 -8.02 18.19
C GLY A 47 9.84 -7.91 16.71
N ASN A 48 11.15 -7.92 16.43
CA ASN A 48 11.63 -8.00 15.05
C ASN A 48 11.50 -9.43 14.52
N ALA A 49 10.71 -9.62 13.45
CA ALA A 49 10.45 -10.94 12.86
C ALA A 49 11.71 -11.67 12.32
N SER A 50 12.84 -10.98 12.19
CA SER A 50 14.13 -11.57 11.80
C SER A 50 14.94 -12.09 12.98
N SER A 51 14.55 -11.77 14.22
CA SER A 51 15.25 -12.22 15.42
C SER A 51 14.92 -13.68 15.78
N ILE A 52 15.91 -14.41 16.28
CA ILE A 52 15.77 -15.84 16.63
C ILE A 52 15.16 -16.09 18.01
N HIS A 53 15.11 -15.08 18.87
CA HIS A 53 14.54 -15.18 20.21
C HIS A 53 13.01 -15.14 20.21
N HIS A 54 12.39 -15.45 21.33
CA HIS A 54 10.93 -15.58 21.48
C HIS A 54 10.11 -14.42 20.88
N PHE A 55 10.44 -13.18 21.17
CA PHE A 55 9.74 -12.01 20.62
C PHE A 55 9.79 -11.93 19.09
N GLY A 56 10.94 -12.30 18.50
CA GLY A 56 11.09 -12.34 17.05
C GLY A 56 10.27 -13.47 16.42
N GLN A 57 10.24 -14.64 17.05
CA GLN A 57 9.44 -15.77 16.59
C GLN A 57 7.94 -15.48 16.65
N GLU A 58 7.46 -14.81 17.70
CA GLU A 58 6.07 -14.37 17.81
C GLU A 58 5.69 -13.39 16.69
N ALA A 59 6.53 -12.39 16.42
CA ALA A 59 6.32 -11.44 15.33
C ALA A 59 6.35 -12.15 13.98
N ARG A 60 7.29 -13.08 13.76
CA ARG A 60 7.37 -13.87 12.54
C ARG A 60 6.12 -14.69 12.29
N ALA A 61 5.63 -15.38 13.32
CA ALA A 61 4.39 -16.16 13.22
C ALA A 61 3.18 -15.29 12.85
N ALA A 62 3.14 -14.04 13.31
CA ALA A 62 2.10 -13.08 12.92
C ALA A 62 2.19 -12.68 11.44
N VAL A 63 3.39 -12.38 10.95
CA VAL A 63 3.63 -12.06 9.52
C VAL A 63 3.27 -13.26 8.64
N ASP A 64 3.64 -14.47 9.04
CA ASP A 64 3.33 -15.68 8.27
C ASP A 64 1.82 -15.95 8.23
N ARG A 65 1.10 -15.74 9.33
CA ARG A 65 -0.37 -15.82 9.32
C ARG A 65 -0.99 -14.80 8.37
N ALA A 66 -0.57 -13.55 8.42
CA ALA A 66 -1.05 -12.50 7.52
C ALA A 66 -0.79 -12.87 6.04
N ARG A 67 0.37 -13.42 5.75
CA ARG A 67 0.76 -13.90 4.42
C ARG A 67 -0.19 -14.99 3.92
N HIS A 68 -0.53 -15.96 4.76
CA HIS A 68 -1.49 -17.01 4.42
C HIS A 68 -2.90 -16.45 4.18
N GLN A 69 -3.33 -15.48 5.00
CA GLN A 69 -4.64 -14.83 4.84
C GLN A 69 -4.74 -14.08 3.50
N VAL A 70 -3.72 -13.28 3.16
CA VAL A 70 -3.68 -12.56 1.87
C VAL A 70 -3.62 -13.54 0.71
N ALA A 71 -2.79 -14.58 0.78
CA ALA A 71 -2.67 -15.59 -0.25
C ALA A 71 -4.02 -16.30 -0.49
N SER A 72 -4.73 -16.69 0.58
CA SER A 72 -6.05 -17.32 0.49
C SER A 72 -7.09 -16.41 -0.17
N LEU A 73 -7.05 -15.09 0.13
CA LEU A 73 -8.00 -14.12 -0.42
C LEU A 73 -7.91 -14.03 -1.95
N ILE A 74 -6.71 -14.15 -2.51
CA ILE A 74 -6.46 -14.01 -3.96
C ILE A 74 -6.16 -15.36 -4.63
N ASN A 75 -6.38 -16.47 -3.94
CA ASN A 75 -6.11 -17.83 -4.43
C ASN A 75 -4.65 -18.02 -4.91
N ALA A 76 -3.70 -17.46 -4.17
CA ALA A 76 -2.27 -17.59 -4.40
C ALA A 76 -1.61 -18.50 -3.33
N ARG A 77 -0.36 -18.87 -3.55
CA ARG A 77 0.45 -19.56 -2.53
C ARG A 77 1.10 -18.54 -1.60
N PRO A 78 1.31 -18.85 -0.30
CA PRO A 78 1.94 -17.92 0.63
C PRO A 78 3.32 -17.40 0.20
N ASN A 79 4.10 -18.20 -0.51
CA ASN A 79 5.42 -17.82 -1.03
C ASN A 79 5.34 -16.90 -2.28
N GLU A 80 4.16 -16.65 -2.82
CA GLU A 80 3.93 -15.69 -3.91
C GLU A 80 3.57 -14.30 -3.38
N ILE A 81 3.36 -14.14 -2.06
CA ILE A 81 3.03 -12.87 -1.46
C ILE A 81 4.31 -12.15 -1.01
N VAL A 82 4.47 -10.91 -1.41
CA VAL A 82 5.56 -10.03 -0.98
C VAL A 82 4.95 -8.80 -0.30
N PHE A 83 5.24 -8.62 0.98
CA PHE A 83 4.88 -7.38 1.68
C PHE A 83 5.89 -6.28 1.35
N THR A 84 5.38 -5.10 1.04
CA THR A 84 6.15 -3.91 0.70
C THR A 84 5.72 -2.74 1.58
N SER A 85 6.47 -1.65 1.54
CA SER A 85 6.15 -0.43 2.29
C SER A 85 4.95 0.36 1.72
N GLY A 86 4.50 0.02 0.51
CA GLY A 86 3.36 0.69 -0.13
C GLY A 86 3.30 0.46 -1.64
N GLY A 87 2.27 1.03 -2.28
CA GLY A 87 1.98 0.83 -3.70
C GLY A 87 3.12 1.26 -4.64
N THR A 88 3.87 2.30 -4.30
CA THR A 88 5.01 2.74 -5.11
C THR A 88 6.10 1.67 -5.16
N GLU A 89 6.45 1.08 -4.04
CA GLU A 89 7.42 -0.03 -3.99
C GLU A 89 6.88 -1.25 -4.72
N SER A 90 5.61 -1.61 -4.50
CA SER A 90 4.96 -2.75 -5.17
C SER A 90 5.00 -2.61 -6.69
N ASN A 91 4.64 -1.45 -7.23
CA ASN A 91 4.66 -1.19 -8.66
C ASN A 91 6.09 -1.26 -9.24
N ASN A 92 7.06 -0.66 -8.54
CA ASN A 92 8.46 -0.73 -8.94
C ASN A 92 8.98 -2.17 -8.92
N LEU A 93 8.68 -2.94 -7.87
CA LEU A 93 9.09 -4.32 -7.74
C LEU A 93 8.49 -5.18 -8.84
N ALA A 94 7.21 -5.05 -9.13
CA ALA A 94 6.52 -5.81 -10.16
C ALA A 94 7.10 -5.50 -11.56
N VAL A 95 7.12 -4.23 -11.96
CA VAL A 95 7.55 -3.86 -13.31
C VAL A 95 9.04 -4.10 -13.53
N ARG A 96 9.90 -3.60 -12.63
CA ARG A 96 11.36 -3.80 -12.76
C ARG A 96 11.77 -5.25 -12.54
N GLY A 97 11.13 -5.94 -11.60
CA GLY A 97 11.41 -7.35 -11.29
C GLY A 97 11.13 -8.23 -12.49
N LEU A 98 9.97 -8.06 -13.15
CA LEU A 98 9.62 -8.82 -14.34
C LEU A 98 10.59 -8.53 -15.48
N ILE A 99 10.86 -7.26 -15.79
CA ILE A 99 11.80 -6.90 -16.86
C ILE A 99 13.20 -7.44 -16.58
N ASN A 100 13.70 -7.30 -15.36
CA ASN A 100 15.01 -7.85 -14.98
C ASN A 100 15.06 -9.38 -15.10
N ALA A 101 13.97 -10.08 -14.80
CA ALA A 101 13.89 -11.53 -14.97
C ALA A 101 13.91 -11.92 -16.47
N LEU A 102 13.22 -11.17 -17.33
CA LEU A 102 13.18 -11.41 -18.78
C LEU A 102 14.54 -11.18 -19.45
N ILE A 103 15.32 -10.21 -18.96
CA ILE A 103 16.66 -9.90 -19.50
C ILE A 103 17.77 -10.56 -18.68
N TYR A 104 17.44 -11.50 -17.79
CA TYR A 104 18.44 -12.22 -17.00
C TYR A 104 19.44 -12.95 -17.90
N GLY A 105 20.73 -12.69 -17.66
CA GLY A 105 21.81 -13.23 -18.52
C GLY A 105 22.16 -12.35 -19.72
N ALA A 106 21.34 -11.37 -20.11
CA ALA A 106 21.70 -10.39 -21.14
C ALA A 106 22.68 -9.35 -20.58
N SER A 107 23.71 -9.03 -21.35
CA SER A 107 24.73 -8.05 -20.98
C SER A 107 24.96 -7.04 -22.12
N GLY A 108 25.57 -5.90 -21.78
CA GLY A 108 25.88 -4.85 -22.72
C GLY A 108 24.80 -3.76 -22.87
N PRO A 109 25.04 -2.75 -23.73
CA PRO A 109 24.18 -1.58 -23.86
C PRO A 109 22.76 -1.91 -24.36
N ASN A 110 22.60 -2.99 -25.09
CA ASN A 110 21.34 -3.40 -25.72
C ASN A 110 20.59 -4.47 -24.91
N ARG A 111 20.89 -4.65 -23.61
CA ARG A 111 20.27 -5.70 -22.79
C ARG A 111 18.75 -5.58 -22.68
N TYR A 112 18.19 -4.41 -22.88
CA TYR A 112 16.74 -4.15 -22.87
C TYR A 112 16.09 -4.28 -24.24
N SER A 113 16.88 -4.53 -25.31
CA SER A 113 16.36 -4.72 -26.66
C SER A 113 15.37 -5.90 -26.68
N GLY A 114 14.19 -5.66 -27.26
CA GLY A 114 13.10 -6.65 -27.28
C GLY A 114 12.15 -6.61 -26.07
N CYS A 115 12.43 -5.83 -25.05
CA CYS A 115 11.43 -5.51 -24.03
C CYS A 115 10.37 -4.55 -24.61
N HIS A 116 9.10 -4.80 -24.27
CA HIS A 116 8.02 -3.89 -24.61
C HIS A 116 7.04 -3.81 -23.44
N ILE A 117 6.74 -2.59 -23.00
CA ILE A 117 5.77 -2.32 -21.94
C ILE A 117 4.65 -1.46 -22.51
N ILE A 118 3.41 -1.92 -22.37
CA ILE A 118 2.22 -1.15 -22.71
C ILE A 118 1.60 -0.63 -21.41
N THR A 119 1.42 0.68 -21.32
CA THR A 119 0.83 1.34 -20.16
C THR A 119 -0.08 2.49 -20.58
N SER A 120 -0.91 2.98 -19.67
CA SER A 120 -1.78 4.13 -19.93
C SER A 120 -1.06 5.44 -19.61
N GLN A 121 -1.42 6.52 -20.31
CA GLN A 121 -0.89 7.86 -20.00
C GLN A 121 -1.48 8.46 -18.72
N ILE A 122 -2.61 7.95 -18.27
CA ILE A 122 -3.29 8.42 -17.04
C ILE A 122 -2.88 7.64 -15.79
N GLU A 123 -1.85 6.78 -15.90
CA GLU A 123 -1.34 6.01 -14.77
C GLU A 123 -0.76 6.90 -13.65
N HIS A 124 -0.85 6.38 -12.44
CA HIS A 124 -0.20 7.01 -11.30
C HIS A 124 1.33 7.14 -11.52
N PRO A 125 1.99 8.20 -11.05
CA PRO A 125 3.44 8.40 -11.23
C PRO A 125 4.31 7.21 -10.83
N ALA A 126 3.88 6.39 -9.85
CA ALA A 126 4.58 5.18 -9.43
C ALA A 126 4.72 4.13 -10.55
N VAL A 127 3.81 4.10 -11.52
CA VAL A 127 3.88 3.25 -12.72
C VAL A 127 4.56 3.98 -13.85
N LYS A 128 4.10 5.20 -14.16
CA LYS A 128 4.60 6.00 -15.29
C LYS A 128 6.10 6.23 -15.21
N ASN A 129 6.62 6.69 -14.06
CA ASN A 129 8.05 7.01 -13.90
C ASN A 129 8.94 5.76 -14.06
N VAL A 130 8.44 4.58 -13.68
CA VAL A 130 9.15 3.31 -13.87
C VAL A 130 9.25 2.99 -15.36
N CYS A 131 8.14 3.10 -16.09
CA CYS A 131 8.11 2.84 -17.53
C CYS A 131 9.02 3.80 -18.30
N GLU A 132 8.94 5.12 -18.02
CA GLU A 132 9.84 6.13 -18.60
C GLU A 132 11.32 5.87 -18.29
N SER A 133 11.62 5.37 -17.09
CA SER A 133 12.99 5.00 -16.72
C SER A 133 13.50 3.77 -17.49
N LEU A 134 12.62 2.83 -17.84
CA LEU A 134 12.97 1.65 -18.63
C LEU A 134 13.08 1.99 -20.12
N GLU A 135 12.21 2.86 -20.64
CA GLU A 135 12.28 3.41 -21.99
C GLU A 135 13.64 4.06 -22.27
N LYS A 136 14.13 4.92 -21.36
CA LYS A 136 15.47 5.53 -21.44
C LYS A 136 16.61 4.52 -21.48
N LYS A 137 16.35 3.26 -21.08
CA LYS A 137 17.31 2.16 -21.14
C LYS A 137 17.16 1.27 -22.37
N GLY A 138 16.19 1.58 -23.23
CA GLY A 138 15.94 0.87 -24.48
C GLY A 138 14.91 -0.27 -24.40
N CYS A 139 14.04 -0.23 -23.37
CA CYS A 139 12.89 -1.11 -23.29
C CYS A 139 11.73 -0.55 -24.13
#